data_6862fcf387672af28832432964d32524
#
_entry.id   6862fcf387672af28832432964d32524
#
_cell.length_a   1.000
_cell.length_b   1.000
_cell.length_c   1.000
_cell.angle_alpha   90.00
_cell.angle_beta   90.00
_cell.angle_gamma   90.00
#
_symmetry.space_group_name_H-M   'P 1'
#
loop_
_entity.id
_entity.type
_entity.pdbx_description
1 polymer ?
#
loop_
_entity_poly.entity_id
_entity_poly.type
_entity_poly.pdbx_seq_one_letter_code
_entity_poly.pdbx_strand_id
1 'polypeptide(L)'
;PANRVGDPAPQGSMGNPLPGIETGIVDGELQLRAASSPTFFSRYLDGERFEGEWWHTGDLVRTDEDGYLFFEGRGDDIILSSGYRIGPFEVESALASPPAVAEAAAVAAPDPERGAVVRASVVLDADYEPSDELARELQEHVKSQTAPYKYPRIVEFAAELPKTNSGKIRRAELRRS
;
A
#
# COMPACT_ATOMS: atom_id res chain seq x y z
N PRO A 1 11.33 3.14 -11.69
CA PRO A 1 11.29 4.60 -11.75
C PRO A 1 12.31 5.21 -10.81
N ALA A 2 12.73 6.42 -11.08
CA ALA A 2 13.65 7.17 -10.23
C ALA A 2 13.46 8.68 -10.45
N ASN A 3 13.73 9.45 -9.41
CA ASN A 3 13.90 10.89 -9.52
C ASN A 3 15.37 11.19 -9.86
N ARG A 4 15.61 12.04 -10.87
CA ARG A 4 16.96 12.48 -11.20
C ARG A 4 17.38 13.61 -10.28
N VAL A 5 18.66 13.66 -9.95
CA VAL A 5 19.23 14.78 -9.20
C VAL A 5 19.07 16.06 -10.03
N GLY A 6 18.38 17.07 -9.44
CA GLY A 6 18.10 18.35 -10.09
C GLY A 6 16.76 18.47 -10.81
N ASP A 7 16.02 17.37 -10.99
CA ASP A 7 14.64 17.44 -11.49
C ASP A 7 13.66 17.77 -10.35
N PRO A 8 12.69 18.67 -10.56
CA PRO A 8 11.66 18.96 -9.58
C PRO A 8 10.66 17.80 -9.55
N ALA A 9 10.98 16.76 -8.78
CA ALA A 9 10.06 15.64 -8.62
C ALA A 9 8.92 16.02 -7.67
N PRO A 10 7.65 15.78 -8.04
CA PRO A 10 6.52 16.01 -7.17
C PRO A 10 6.64 15.19 -5.87
N GLN A 11 6.22 15.78 -4.76
CA GLN A 11 6.24 15.09 -3.47
C GLN A 11 5.42 13.79 -3.52
N GLY A 12 5.98 12.69 -3.03
CA GLY A 12 5.34 11.36 -3.05
C GLY A 12 5.46 10.63 -4.38
N SER A 13 6.09 11.23 -5.41
CA SER A 13 6.34 10.56 -6.69
C SER A 13 7.43 9.48 -6.56
N MET A 14 7.22 8.37 -7.25
CA MET A 14 8.25 7.35 -7.49
C MET A 14 9.26 7.79 -8.56
N GLY A 15 9.00 8.89 -9.26
CA GLY A 15 9.78 9.35 -10.40
C GLY A 15 9.27 8.83 -11.74
N ASN A 16 10.06 9.06 -12.78
CA ASN A 16 9.83 8.59 -14.14
C ASN A 16 10.55 7.27 -14.42
N PRO A 17 10.13 6.49 -15.41
CA PRO A 17 10.91 5.35 -15.88
C PRO A 17 12.35 5.78 -16.25
N LEU A 18 13.33 4.95 -15.94
CA LEU A 18 14.71 5.19 -16.34
C LEU A 18 14.82 5.17 -17.89
N PRO A 19 15.72 5.96 -18.48
CA PRO A 19 15.94 5.92 -19.91
C PRO A 19 16.23 4.51 -20.43
N GLY A 20 15.50 4.10 -21.48
CA GLY A 20 15.63 2.79 -22.07
C GLY A 20 14.82 1.69 -21.38
N ILE A 21 14.18 1.98 -20.22
CA ILE A 21 13.27 1.03 -19.55
C ILE A 21 11.83 1.34 -20.00
N GLU A 22 11.23 0.38 -20.66
CA GLU A 22 9.84 0.48 -21.11
C GLU A 22 8.89 0.01 -20.00
N THR A 23 7.91 0.86 -19.68
CA THR A 23 6.87 0.57 -18.71
C THR A 23 5.50 0.72 -19.35
N GLY A 24 4.52 -0.04 -18.87
CA GLY A 24 3.11 0.08 -19.21
C GLY A 24 2.27 0.12 -17.95
N ILE A 25 1.04 0.61 -18.06
CA ILE A 25 0.04 0.55 -17.00
C ILE A 25 -1.20 -0.11 -17.58
N VAL A 26 -1.59 -1.24 -17.01
CA VAL A 26 -2.79 -1.99 -17.39
C VAL A 26 -3.64 -2.20 -16.16
N ASP A 27 -4.90 -1.77 -16.21
CA ASP A 27 -5.84 -1.79 -15.07
C ASP A 27 -5.27 -1.16 -13.77
N GLY A 28 -4.41 -0.14 -13.93
CA GLY A 28 -3.71 0.54 -12.85
C GLY A 28 -2.43 -0.17 -12.38
N GLU A 29 -2.14 -1.38 -12.84
CA GLU A 29 -0.92 -2.10 -12.49
C GLU A 29 0.26 -1.68 -13.37
N LEU A 30 1.37 -1.35 -12.71
CA LEU A 30 2.64 -1.09 -13.38
C LEU A 30 3.21 -2.38 -13.96
N GLN A 31 3.56 -2.35 -15.23
CA GLN A 31 4.22 -3.44 -15.92
C GLN A 31 5.58 -2.99 -16.45
N LEU A 32 6.52 -3.91 -16.52
CA LEU A 32 7.86 -3.70 -17.03
C LEU A 32 8.11 -4.61 -18.25
N ARG A 33 8.52 -4.02 -19.38
CA ARG A 33 8.93 -4.83 -20.51
C ARG A 33 10.28 -5.48 -20.24
N ALA A 34 10.31 -6.78 -20.12
CA ALA A 34 11.48 -7.53 -19.71
C ALA A 34 12.71 -7.26 -20.60
N ALA A 35 12.51 -7.23 -21.93
CA ALA A 35 13.57 -7.00 -22.89
C ALA A 35 14.20 -5.58 -22.84
N SER A 36 13.52 -4.61 -22.24
CA SER A 36 14.04 -3.25 -22.09
C SER A 36 15.00 -3.09 -20.90
N SER A 37 15.01 -4.04 -19.96
CA SER A 37 15.88 -4.00 -18.79
C SER A 37 17.10 -4.90 -18.97
N PRO A 38 18.33 -4.36 -19.09
CA PRO A 38 19.54 -5.16 -19.28
C PRO A 38 19.89 -6.06 -18.10
N THR A 39 19.31 -5.77 -16.93
CA THR A 39 19.52 -6.54 -15.68
C THR A 39 18.23 -7.25 -15.24
N PHE A 40 17.31 -7.51 -16.19
CA PHE A 40 16.06 -8.22 -15.85
C PHE A 40 16.38 -9.62 -15.33
N PHE A 41 15.71 -10.00 -14.24
CA PHE A 41 15.90 -11.32 -13.64
C PHE A 41 15.30 -12.42 -14.53
N SER A 42 15.92 -13.60 -14.53
CA SER A 42 15.42 -14.75 -15.31
C SER A 42 14.38 -15.57 -14.55
N ARG A 43 14.47 -15.61 -13.23
CA ARG A 43 13.53 -16.31 -12.32
C ARG A 43 13.77 -15.91 -10.87
N TYR A 44 12.78 -16.15 -10.01
CA TYR A 44 12.97 -16.19 -8.56
C TYR A 44 13.75 -17.45 -8.15
N LEU A 45 14.38 -17.46 -6.99
CA LEU A 45 15.24 -18.54 -6.53
C LEU A 45 14.55 -19.91 -6.59
N ASP A 46 13.28 -19.98 -6.16
CA ASP A 46 12.46 -21.19 -6.12
C ASP A 46 11.30 -21.14 -7.14
N GLY A 47 11.42 -20.29 -8.17
CA GLY A 47 10.35 -20.07 -9.14
C GLY A 47 10.71 -20.54 -10.56
N GLU A 48 9.69 -20.61 -11.39
CA GLU A 48 9.83 -20.86 -12.82
C GLU A 48 10.52 -19.68 -13.53
N ARG A 49 11.07 -19.97 -14.70
CA ARG A 49 11.65 -18.93 -15.56
C ARG A 49 10.53 -18.02 -16.06
N PHE A 50 10.79 -16.71 -16.04
CA PHE A 50 9.90 -15.76 -16.71
C PHE A 50 10.05 -15.86 -18.23
N GLU A 51 8.92 -16.11 -18.92
CA GLU A 51 8.86 -16.26 -20.38
C GLU A 51 7.93 -15.24 -21.05
N GLY A 52 7.40 -14.27 -20.28
CA GLY A 52 6.52 -13.23 -20.78
C GLY A 52 7.29 -12.05 -21.43
N GLU A 53 6.57 -11.24 -22.20
CA GLU A 53 7.09 -9.96 -22.71
C GLU A 53 7.03 -8.87 -21.62
N TRP A 54 5.92 -8.79 -20.90
CA TRP A 54 5.64 -7.83 -19.84
C TRP A 54 5.59 -8.51 -18.49
N TRP A 55 6.41 -8.04 -17.57
CA TRP A 55 6.41 -8.50 -16.19
C TRP A 55 5.45 -7.64 -15.34
N HIS A 56 4.52 -8.31 -14.70
CA HIS A 56 3.58 -7.73 -13.76
C HIS A 56 4.28 -7.46 -12.42
N THR A 57 4.35 -6.19 -12.04
CA THR A 57 5.03 -5.83 -10.78
C THR A 57 4.17 -6.14 -9.55
N GLY A 58 2.86 -6.20 -9.74
CA GLY A 58 1.86 -6.25 -8.68
C GLY A 58 1.66 -4.90 -7.99
N ASP A 59 2.34 -3.84 -8.43
CA ASP A 59 2.21 -2.50 -7.87
C ASP A 59 1.18 -1.69 -8.66
N LEU A 60 0.19 -1.15 -7.95
CA LEU A 60 -0.76 -0.21 -8.53
C LEU A 60 -0.19 1.19 -8.48
N VAL A 61 -0.32 1.89 -9.59
CA VAL A 61 0.21 3.23 -9.75
C VAL A 61 -0.77 4.12 -10.51
N ARG A 62 -0.67 5.42 -10.29
CA ARG A 62 -1.24 6.45 -11.16
C ARG A 62 -0.13 7.30 -11.74
N THR A 63 -0.43 7.97 -12.84
CA THR A 63 0.44 8.98 -13.44
C THR A 63 -0.19 10.37 -13.33
N ASP A 64 0.63 11.40 -13.26
CA ASP A 64 0.20 12.77 -13.47
C ASP A 64 0.37 13.17 -14.96
N GLU A 65 0.08 14.45 -15.26
CA GLU A 65 0.17 15.02 -16.61
C GLU A 65 1.61 15.06 -17.16
N ASP A 66 2.60 15.07 -16.27
CA ASP A 66 4.02 15.08 -16.59
C ASP A 66 4.62 13.66 -16.68
N GLY A 67 3.82 12.63 -16.45
CA GLY A 67 4.21 11.22 -16.54
C GLY A 67 4.91 10.67 -15.29
N TYR A 68 4.91 11.41 -14.17
CA TYR A 68 5.43 10.88 -12.92
C TYR A 68 4.53 9.79 -12.37
N LEU A 69 5.15 8.72 -11.88
CA LEU A 69 4.46 7.59 -11.26
C LEU A 69 4.27 7.83 -9.76
N PHE A 70 3.08 7.52 -9.27
CA PHE A 70 2.74 7.55 -7.84
C PHE A 70 2.24 6.18 -7.42
N PHE A 71 2.83 5.63 -6.37
CA PHE A 71 2.42 4.35 -5.81
C PHE A 71 1.08 4.47 -5.08
N GLU A 72 0.14 3.59 -5.41
CA GLU A 72 -1.18 3.53 -4.77
C GLU A 72 -1.32 2.33 -3.84
N GLY A 73 -0.54 1.29 -4.07
CA GLY A 73 -0.55 0.08 -3.25
C GLY A 73 -0.15 -1.16 -4.03
N ARG A 74 -0.20 -2.29 -3.35
CA ARG A 74 -0.07 -3.60 -3.99
C ARG A 74 -1.44 -4.08 -4.46
N GLY A 75 -1.51 -4.66 -5.66
CA GLY A 75 -2.75 -5.20 -6.19
C GLY A 75 -3.36 -6.31 -5.33
N ASP A 76 -2.50 -7.12 -4.71
CA ASP A 76 -2.86 -8.21 -3.79
C ASP A 76 -3.24 -7.73 -2.36
N ASP A 77 -2.95 -6.47 -2.04
CA ASP A 77 -3.29 -5.86 -0.75
C ASP A 77 -4.56 -4.97 -0.82
N ILE A 78 -5.09 -4.70 -2.01
CA ILE A 78 -6.30 -3.89 -2.19
C ILE A 78 -7.48 -4.49 -1.43
N ILE A 79 -8.16 -3.66 -0.67
CA ILE A 79 -9.34 -4.03 0.10
C ILE A 79 -10.58 -3.72 -0.74
N LEU A 80 -11.35 -4.75 -1.08
CA LEU A 80 -12.61 -4.61 -1.83
C LEU A 80 -13.77 -4.55 -0.85
N SER A 81 -14.30 -3.36 -0.61
CA SER A 81 -15.41 -3.12 0.32
C SER A 81 -16.59 -2.49 -0.40
N SER A 82 -17.73 -3.19 -0.45
CA SER A 82 -18.96 -2.71 -1.14
C SER A 82 -18.70 -2.19 -2.56
N GLY A 83 -17.82 -2.82 -3.33
CA GLY A 83 -17.43 -2.41 -4.68
C GLY A 83 -16.35 -1.32 -4.77
N TYR A 84 -15.97 -0.72 -3.65
CA TYR A 84 -14.85 0.24 -3.61
C TYR A 84 -13.51 -0.47 -3.51
N ARG A 85 -12.53 0.05 -4.23
CA ARG A 85 -11.12 -0.37 -4.14
C ARG A 85 -10.40 0.57 -3.17
N ILE A 86 -9.96 0.05 -2.04
CA ILE A 86 -9.29 0.82 -0.98
C ILE A 86 -7.85 0.37 -0.88
N GLY A 87 -6.92 1.28 -1.17
CA GLY A 87 -5.50 1.07 -0.97
C GLY A 87 -5.14 1.14 0.53
N PRO A 88 -4.50 0.12 1.11
CA PRO A 88 -4.14 0.15 2.53
C PRO A 88 -3.20 1.31 2.87
N PHE A 89 -2.30 1.67 1.97
CA PHE A 89 -1.32 2.74 2.18
C PHE A 89 -1.95 4.09 2.52
N GLU A 90 -3.05 4.45 1.86
CA GLU A 90 -3.76 5.71 2.13
C GLU A 90 -4.38 5.73 3.53
N VAL A 91 -4.95 4.61 3.95
CA VAL A 91 -5.50 4.43 5.30
C VAL A 91 -4.40 4.47 6.35
N GLU A 92 -3.30 3.75 6.11
CA GLU A 92 -2.13 3.71 6.98
C GLU A 92 -1.48 5.09 7.14
N SER A 93 -1.35 5.86 6.04
CA SER A 93 -0.82 7.22 6.07
C SER A 93 -1.70 8.16 6.90
N ALA A 94 -3.02 8.06 6.78
CA ALA A 94 -3.94 8.82 7.59
C ALA A 94 -3.88 8.43 9.07
N LEU A 95 -3.80 7.12 9.37
CA LEU A 95 -3.65 6.62 10.74
C LEU A 95 -2.33 7.02 11.40
N ALA A 96 -1.25 7.14 10.64
CA ALA A 96 0.08 7.50 11.16
C ALA A 96 0.25 9.00 11.44
N SER A 97 -0.72 9.85 11.06
CA SER A 97 -0.61 11.30 11.26
C SER A 97 -0.92 11.78 12.69
N PRO A 98 -1.84 11.15 13.49
CA PRO A 98 -2.01 11.49 14.89
C PRO A 98 -0.80 11.10 15.75
N PRO A 99 -0.42 11.93 16.74
CA PRO A 99 0.74 11.66 17.60
C PRO A 99 0.58 10.38 18.46
N ALA A 100 -0.64 9.89 18.61
CA ALA A 100 -0.92 8.66 19.34
C ALA A 100 -0.47 7.38 18.63
N VAL A 101 -0.16 7.46 17.32
CA VAL A 101 0.13 6.29 16.50
C VAL A 101 1.60 6.23 16.13
N ALA A 102 2.30 5.22 16.62
CA ALA A 102 3.68 4.94 16.24
C ALA A 102 3.74 4.19 14.89
N GLU A 103 2.87 3.20 14.69
CA GLU A 103 2.78 2.43 13.45
C GLU A 103 1.34 1.98 13.19
N ALA A 104 0.97 1.84 11.93
CA ALA A 104 -0.31 1.28 11.54
C ALA A 104 -0.19 0.38 10.31
N ALA A 105 -1.03 -0.65 10.25
CA ALA A 105 -1.20 -1.50 9.08
C ALA A 105 -2.68 -1.74 8.82
N ALA A 106 -3.09 -1.72 7.56
CA ALA A 106 -4.47 -1.95 7.14
C ALA A 106 -4.56 -3.20 6.25
N VAL A 107 -5.55 -4.03 6.53
CA VAL A 107 -5.84 -5.26 5.78
C VAL A 107 -7.35 -5.44 5.58
N ALA A 108 -7.72 -6.29 4.62
CA ALA A 108 -9.09 -6.74 4.48
C ALA A 108 -9.47 -7.68 5.63
N ALA A 109 -10.63 -7.44 6.25
CA ALA A 109 -11.31 -8.39 7.13
C ALA A 109 -12.63 -8.80 6.49
N PRO A 110 -13.02 -10.10 6.51
CA PRO A 110 -14.28 -10.55 5.95
C PRO A 110 -15.47 -9.86 6.59
N ASP A 111 -16.45 -9.48 5.78
CA ASP A 111 -17.71 -8.88 6.23
C ASP A 111 -18.87 -9.42 5.39
N PRO A 112 -19.95 -9.92 6.02
CA PRO A 112 -21.05 -10.59 5.31
C PRO A 112 -21.87 -9.66 4.40
N GLU A 113 -21.92 -8.36 4.71
CA GLU A 113 -22.68 -7.40 3.93
C GLU A 113 -21.84 -6.71 2.85
N ARG A 114 -20.55 -6.51 3.10
CA ARG A 114 -19.64 -5.70 2.29
C ARG A 114 -18.60 -6.52 1.53
N GLY A 115 -18.60 -7.85 1.73
CA GLY A 115 -17.54 -8.74 1.26
C GLY A 115 -16.29 -8.60 2.13
N ALA A 116 -15.77 -7.39 2.28
CA ALA A 116 -14.73 -7.08 3.25
C ALA A 116 -14.87 -5.66 3.80
N VAL A 117 -14.24 -5.42 4.94
CA VAL A 117 -14.07 -4.10 5.55
C VAL A 117 -12.59 -3.86 5.84
N VAL A 118 -12.23 -2.59 6.02
CA VAL A 118 -10.89 -2.23 6.44
C VAL A 118 -10.73 -2.56 7.92
N ARG A 119 -9.75 -3.40 8.25
CA ARG A 119 -9.26 -3.64 9.61
C ARG A 119 -7.87 -3.01 9.72
N ALA A 120 -7.68 -2.19 10.75
CA ALA A 120 -6.41 -1.57 11.09
C ALA A 120 -5.82 -2.19 12.35
N SER A 121 -4.55 -2.59 12.27
CA SER A 121 -3.75 -2.93 13.44
C SER A 121 -2.84 -1.73 13.75
N VAL A 122 -2.95 -1.20 14.95
CA VAL A 122 -2.31 0.05 15.36
C VAL A 122 -1.38 -0.20 16.54
N VAL A 123 -0.14 0.22 16.42
CA VAL A 123 0.82 0.33 17.53
C VAL A 123 0.78 1.76 18.03
N LEU A 124 0.49 1.94 19.29
CA LEU A 124 0.46 3.25 19.93
C LEU A 124 1.86 3.73 20.31
N ASP A 125 2.02 5.04 20.34
CA ASP A 125 3.16 5.65 21.01
C ASP A 125 3.09 5.40 22.52
N ALA A 126 4.26 5.39 23.18
CA ALA A 126 4.40 5.00 24.57
C ALA A 126 3.59 5.85 25.59
N ASP A 127 3.21 7.05 25.18
CA ASP A 127 2.44 7.97 26.03
C ASP A 127 0.92 7.74 25.96
N TYR A 128 0.45 6.74 25.16
CA TYR A 128 -0.97 6.49 24.93
C TYR A 128 -1.37 5.06 25.29
N GLU A 129 -2.59 4.91 25.81
CA GLU A 129 -3.18 3.64 26.20
C GLU A 129 -4.32 3.24 25.27
N PRO A 130 -4.48 1.94 24.96
CA PRO A 130 -5.58 1.43 24.17
C PRO A 130 -6.94 1.73 24.80
N SER A 131 -7.88 2.29 24.02
CA SER A 131 -9.25 2.49 24.45
C SER A 131 -10.21 2.48 23.26
N ASP A 132 -11.49 2.18 23.52
CA ASP A 132 -12.55 2.28 22.50
C ASP A 132 -12.78 3.72 22.04
N GLU A 133 -12.47 4.70 22.89
CA GLU A 133 -12.58 6.11 22.57
C GLU A 133 -11.49 6.51 21.55
N LEU A 134 -10.25 6.14 21.82
CA LEU A 134 -9.14 6.39 20.87
C LEU A 134 -9.38 5.66 19.55
N ALA A 135 -9.91 4.44 19.55
CA ALA A 135 -10.27 3.74 18.32
C ALA A 135 -11.29 4.53 17.47
N ARG A 136 -12.31 5.11 18.10
CA ARG A 136 -13.30 5.96 17.40
C ARG A 136 -12.69 7.26 16.90
N GLU A 137 -11.82 7.89 17.67
CA GLU A 137 -11.09 9.11 17.26
C GLU A 137 -10.26 8.83 16.02
N LEU A 138 -9.52 7.73 15.98
CA LEU A 138 -8.73 7.31 14.81
C LEU A 138 -9.62 7.02 13.59
N GLN A 139 -10.78 6.38 13.78
CA GLN A 139 -11.75 6.15 12.71
C GLN A 139 -12.28 7.46 12.13
N GLU A 140 -12.69 8.41 12.97
CA GLU A 140 -13.18 9.72 12.51
C GLU A 140 -12.06 10.56 11.88
N HIS A 141 -10.84 10.45 12.40
CA HIS A 141 -9.68 11.10 11.79
C HIS A 141 -9.46 10.60 10.36
N VAL A 142 -9.43 9.27 10.13
CA VAL A 142 -9.28 8.71 8.78
C VAL A 142 -10.42 9.16 7.86
N LYS A 143 -11.67 9.18 8.32
CA LYS A 143 -12.80 9.71 7.55
C LYS A 143 -12.61 11.16 7.12
N SER A 144 -12.03 11.98 7.98
CA SER A 144 -11.80 13.40 7.71
C SER A 144 -10.67 13.64 6.72
N GLN A 145 -9.66 12.77 6.71
CA GLN A 145 -8.45 12.90 5.89
C GLN A 145 -8.58 12.18 4.53
N THR A 146 -9.49 11.22 4.42
CA THR A 146 -9.69 10.40 3.23
C THR A 146 -11.17 10.44 2.79
N ALA A 147 -11.57 9.52 1.91
CA ALA A 147 -12.99 9.36 1.59
C ALA A 147 -13.72 8.58 2.70
N PRO A 148 -15.01 8.92 3.00
CA PRO A 148 -15.76 8.32 4.10
C PRO A 148 -15.89 6.80 4.06
N TYR A 149 -15.74 6.16 2.90
CA TYR A 149 -15.79 4.70 2.77
C TYR A 149 -14.46 4.00 3.10
N LYS A 150 -13.36 4.76 3.26
CA LYS A 150 -12.00 4.22 3.47
C LYS A 150 -11.63 4.00 4.94
N TYR A 151 -12.41 4.55 5.89
CA TYR A 151 -12.05 4.43 7.30
C TYR A 151 -12.06 2.97 7.78
N PRO A 152 -11.17 2.60 8.70
CA PRO A 152 -11.17 1.26 9.28
C PRO A 152 -12.40 1.04 10.14
N ARG A 153 -13.19 0.00 9.82
CA ARG A 153 -14.34 -0.38 10.66
C ARG A 153 -13.93 -1.15 11.90
N ILE A 154 -12.77 -1.77 11.83
CA ILE A 154 -12.17 -2.50 12.93
C ILE A 154 -10.82 -1.86 13.21
N VAL A 155 -10.58 -1.46 14.45
CA VAL A 155 -9.30 -0.96 14.95
C VAL A 155 -8.87 -1.87 16.08
N GLU A 156 -7.71 -2.49 15.94
CA GLU A 156 -7.10 -3.37 16.92
C GLU A 156 -5.76 -2.77 17.36
N PHE A 157 -5.55 -2.69 18.66
CA PHE A 157 -4.27 -2.24 19.20
C PHE A 157 -3.34 -3.43 19.41
N ALA A 158 -2.11 -3.31 18.93
CA ALA A 158 -1.09 -4.35 19.03
C ALA A 158 0.19 -3.78 19.64
N ALA A 159 0.94 -4.63 20.32
CA ALA A 159 2.24 -4.24 20.87
C ALA A 159 3.29 -4.03 19.76
N GLU A 160 3.19 -4.80 18.66
CA GLU A 160 4.06 -4.71 17.50
C GLU A 160 3.34 -5.22 16.23
N LEU A 161 3.79 -4.79 15.07
CA LEU A 161 3.35 -5.33 13.79
C LEU A 161 4.31 -6.41 13.28
N PRO A 162 3.81 -7.51 12.67
CA PRO A 162 4.65 -8.53 12.07
C PRO A 162 5.44 -7.94 10.89
N LYS A 163 6.78 -8.08 10.92
CA LYS A 163 7.69 -7.53 9.92
C LYS A 163 8.59 -8.60 9.32
N THR A 164 9.03 -8.35 8.09
CA THR A 164 10.14 -9.09 7.48
C THR A 164 11.47 -8.62 8.09
N ASN A 165 12.55 -9.36 7.82
CA ASN A 165 13.92 -8.96 8.21
C ASN A 165 14.33 -7.59 7.62
N SER A 166 13.69 -7.15 6.54
CA SER A 166 13.90 -5.84 5.91
C SER A 166 12.96 -4.74 6.44
N GLY A 167 12.16 -5.01 7.48
CA GLY A 167 11.26 -4.04 8.11
C GLY A 167 9.89 -3.86 7.41
N LYS A 168 9.59 -4.62 6.34
CA LYS A 168 8.30 -4.53 5.66
C LYS A 168 7.21 -5.29 6.44
N ILE A 169 6.03 -4.69 6.55
CA ILE A 169 4.87 -5.30 7.22
C ILE A 169 4.42 -6.56 6.46
N ARG A 170 4.22 -7.66 7.20
CA ARG A 170 3.74 -8.95 6.70
C ARG A 170 2.22 -8.99 6.75
N ARG A 171 1.54 -8.28 5.82
CA ARG A 171 0.07 -8.20 5.78
C ARG A 171 -0.62 -9.55 5.68
N ALA A 172 0.04 -10.54 5.08
CA ALA A 172 -0.49 -11.91 5.02
C ALA A 172 -0.66 -12.55 6.40
N GLU A 173 0.16 -12.20 7.39
CA GLU A 173 0.01 -12.66 8.78
C GLU A 173 -1.13 -11.92 9.45
N LEU A 174 -1.23 -10.61 9.28
CA LEU A 174 -2.34 -9.82 9.80
C LEU A 174 -3.71 -10.27 9.27
N ARG A 175 -3.79 -10.74 8.02
CA ARG A 175 -5.06 -11.25 7.47
C ARG A 175 -5.53 -12.56 8.10
N ARG A 176 -4.65 -13.30 8.77
CA ARG A 176 -4.95 -14.61 9.39
C ARG A 176 -5.25 -14.51 10.90
N SER A 177 -4.84 -13.43 11.53
CA SER A 177 -5.19 -13.10 12.92
C SER A 177 -6.59 -12.46 12.97
#